data_f7d6fb3b7f3a52749145bb8ec8a27c9b
#
_entry.id   f7d6fb3b7f3a52749145bb8ec8a27c9b
#
_cell.length_a   1.000
_cell.length_b   1.000
_cell.length_c   1.000
_cell.angle_alpha   90.00
_cell.angle_beta   90.00
_cell.angle_gamma   90.00
#
_symmetry.space_group_name_H-M   'P 1'
#
loop_
_entity.id
_entity.type
_entity.pdbx_description
1 polymer ?
#
loop_
_entity_poly.entity_id
_entity_poly.type
_entity_poly.pdbx_seq_one_letter_code
_entity_poly.pdbx_strand_id
1 'polypeptide(L)'
;MNYSDVINETASRHYNVADEYKDNTVEENRAICNKQSLPFSIAAMSVAGDLNIGMMMRTASLLGASDFFIFGRKKYDKRSTVGAQNYINVHRYPMDVKSLHDVCQDTGYQPVFIEQGGLTLPLTEGEWNRMPTKPMFVFGSESDGIPNDIIYTFPHAPIISIPQRGVLRSYNVSSAMSIVTWEATRRLVTK
;
A
#
# COMPACT_ATOMS: atom_id res chain seq x y z
N MET A 1 -9.25 -40.90 -9.41
CA MET A 1 -9.09 -39.47 -9.22
C MET A 1 -10.44 -38.91 -8.76
N ASN A 2 -10.54 -38.42 -7.55
CA ASN A 2 -11.84 -38.04 -7.00
C ASN A 2 -12.15 -36.61 -7.45
N TYR A 3 -13.40 -36.30 -7.79
CA TYR A 3 -13.82 -34.98 -8.30
C TYR A 3 -13.46 -33.82 -7.35
N SER A 4 -13.42 -34.09 -6.04
CA SER A 4 -12.95 -33.17 -5.00
C SER A 4 -11.45 -32.83 -5.08
N ASP A 5 -10.60 -33.74 -5.58
CA ASP A 5 -9.16 -33.54 -5.66
C ASP A 5 -8.81 -32.66 -6.88
N VAL A 6 -9.55 -32.80 -7.97
CA VAL A 6 -9.41 -31.95 -9.19
C VAL A 6 -9.86 -30.51 -8.91
N ILE A 7 -10.96 -30.32 -8.14
CA ILE A 7 -11.43 -28.98 -7.77
C ILE A 7 -10.43 -28.29 -6.81
N ASN A 8 -9.85 -29.03 -5.86
CA ASN A 8 -8.91 -28.45 -4.91
C ASN A 8 -7.56 -28.07 -5.54
N GLU A 9 -7.07 -28.81 -6.51
CA GLU A 9 -5.81 -28.48 -7.19
C GLU A 9 -5.96 -27.31 -8.17
N THR A 10 -7.07 -27.19 -8.87
CA THR A 10 -7.33 -26.09 -9.81
C THR A 10 -7.80 -24.82 -9.09
N ALA A 11 -8.61 -24.94 -8.04
CA ALA A 11 -9.11 -23.81 -7.28
C ALA A 11 -8.02 -23.13 -6.42
N SER A 12 -6.98 -23.86 -5.97
CA SER A 12 -5.97 -23.31 -5.08
C SER A 12 -4.97 -22.38 -5.78
N ARG A 13 -4.73 -22.54 -7.07
CA ARG A 13 -3.70 -21.77 -7.80
C ARG A 13 -4.20 -20.47 -8.41
N HIS A 14 -5.50 -20.36 -8.78
CA HIS A 14 -6.01 -19.26 -9.60
C HIS A 14 -7.33 -18.65 -9.10
N TYR A 15 -7.75 -18.96 -7.89
CA TYR A 15 -9.08 -18.59 -7.36
C TYR A 15 -9.40 -17.08 -7.46
N ASN A 16 -8.40 -16.23 -7.50
CA ASN A 16 -8.59 -14.78 -7.50
C ASN A 16 -7.81 -14.05 -8.60
N VAL A 17 -7.34 -14.76 -9.59
CA VAL A 17 -6.70 -14.19 -10.79
C VAL A 17 -7.78 -13.95 -11.85
N ALA A 18 -7.76 -12.78 -12.49
CA ALA A 18 -8.68 -12.47 -13.57
C ALA A 18 -8.51 -13.48 -14.74
N ASP A 19 -9.60 -13.76 -15.43
CA ASP A 19 -9.65 -14.86 -16.41
C ASP A 19 -8.56 -14.77 -17.48
N GLU A 20 -8.23 -13.57 -17.92
CA GLU A 20 -7.19 -13.28 -18.92
C GLU A 20 -5.76 -13.63 -18.48
N TYR A 21 -5.54 -13.85 -17.18
CA TYR A 21 -4.22 -14.15 -16.60
C TYR A 21 -4.10 -15.56 -16.02
N LYS A 22 -5.16 -16.38 -16.10
CA LYS A 22 -5.21 -17.70 -15.45
C LYS A 22 -4.24 -18.72 -16.05
N ASP A 23 -3.95 -18.60 -17.35
CA ASP A 23 -3.04 -19.51 -18.04
C ASP A 23 -1.57 -19.14 -17.86
N ASN A 24 -1.27 -17.98 -17.28
CA ASN A 24 0.09 -17.55 -17.03
C ASN A 24 0.64 -18.16 -15.73
N THR A 25 1.95 -18.29 -15.66
CA THR A 25 2.65 -18.57 -14.41
C THR A 25 2.58 -17.37 -13.45
N VAL A 26 2.88 -17.59 -12.17
CA VAL A 26 2.97 -16.51 -11.17
C VAL A 26 4.03 -15.47 -11.58
N GLU A 27 5.15 -15.90 -12.11
CA GLU A 27 6.28 -15.08 -12.56
C GLU A 27 5.88 -14.19 -13.75
N GLU A 28 5.16 -14.74 -14.72
CA GLU A 28 4.65 -13.97 -15.87
C GLU A 28 3.64 -12.93 -15.43
N ASN A 29 2.68 -13.30 -14.58
CA ASN A 29 1.71 -12.35 -14.02
C ASN A 29 2.38 -11.25 -13.19
N ARG A 30 3.42 -11.59 -12.40
CA ARG A 30 4.21 -10.61 -11.67
C ARG A 30 4.94 -9.64 -12.60
N ALA A 31 5.51 -10.13 -13.70
CA ALA A 31 6.17 -9.28 -14.69
C ALA A 31 5.18 -8.31 -15.36
N ILE A 32 3.96 -8.77 -15.65
CA ILE A 32 2.88 -7.92 -16.17
C ILE A 32 2.51 -6.83 -15.15
N CYS A 33 2.28 -7.20 -13.89
CA CYS A 33 1.97 -6.24 -12.82
C CYS A 33 3.07 -5.19 -12.65
N ASN A 34 4.34 -5.62 -12.65
CA ASN A 34 5.48 -4.69 -12.53
C ASN A 34 5.55 -3.71 -13.71
N LYS A 35 5.26 -4.17 -14.93
CA LYS A 35 5.24 -3.32 -16.13
C LYS A 35 4.11 -2.29 -16.11
N GLN A 36 2.98 -2.64 -15.50
CA GLN A 36 1.79 -1.78 -15.40
C GLN A 36 1.77 -0.93 -14.14
N SER A 37 2.74 -1.11 -13.24
CA SER A 37 2.76 -0.38 -11.98
C SER A 37 2.96 1.12 -12.17
N LEU A 38 2.36 1.88 -11.26
CA LEU A 38 2.45 3.33 -11.20
C LEU A 38 3.60 3.74 -10.26
N PRO A 39 4.17 4.93 -10.41
CA PRO A 39 5.35 5.36 -9.67
C PRO A 39 5.02 5.79 -8.23
N PHE A 40 4.34 4.93 -7.48
CA PHE A 40 4.09 5.15 -6.05
C PHE A 40 4.20 3.85 -5.25
N SER A 41 4.40 3.98 -3.96
CA SER A 41 4.45 2.86 -3.03
C SER A 41 3.61 3.12 -1.78
N ILE A 42 3.38 2.05 -1.02
CA ILE A 42 2.67 2.08 0.27
C ILE A 42 3.62 1.63 1.37
N ALA A 43 3.64 2.34 2.49
CA ALA A 43 4.34 1.95 3.71
C ALA A 43 3.35 1.79 4.86
N ALA A 44 3.33 0.59 5.46
CA ALA A 44 2.56 0.26 6.66
C ALA A 44 3.49 0.22 7.87
N MET A 45 3.36 1.19 8.78
CA MET A 45 4.19 1.31 9.98
C MET A 45 3.46 0.78 11.21
N SER A 46 3.96 -0.32 11.78
CA SER A 46 3.43 -0.95 13.00
C SER A 46 1.92 -1.18 13.02
N VAL A 47 1.30 -1.35 11.85
CA VAL A 47 -0.13 -1.64 11.74
C VAL A 47 -0.47 -2.89 12.54
N ALA A 48 -1.37 -2.78 13.53
CA ALA A 48 -1.61 -3.82 14.53
C ALA A 48 -2.37 -5.03 13.98
N GLY A 49 -3.32 -4.83 13.09
CA GLY A 49 -4.16 -5.89 12.57
C GLY A 49 -3.51 -6.70 11.46
N ASP A 50 -3.29 -8.01 11.66
CA ASP A 50 -2.77 -8.90 10.62
C ASP A 50 -3.61 -8.89 9.35
N LEU A 51 -4.93 -8.78 9.51
CA LEU A 51 -5.89 -8.65 8.41
C LEU A 51 -5.72 -7.32 7.66
N ASN A 52 -5.49 -6.22 8.39
CA ASN A 52 -5.35 -4.89 7.78
C ASN A 52 -4.19 -4.84 6.80
N ILE A 53 -3.02 -5.37 7.16
CA ILE A 53 -1.85 -5.41 6.26
C ILE A 53 -2.17 -6.17 4.98
N GLY A 54 -2.83 -7.31 5.07
CA GLY A 54 -3.19 -8.08 3.89
C GLY A 54 -4.23 -7.38 3.01
N MET A 55 -5.22 -6.73 3.61
CA MET A 55 -6.20 -5.92 2.87
C MET A 55 -5.55 -4.72 2.18
N MET A 56 -4.65 -4.01 2.88
CA MET A 56 -3.85 -2.93 2.31
C MET A 56 -3.04 -3.42 1.10
N MET A 57 -2.33 -4.53 1.25
CA MET A 57 -1.51 -5.12 0.19
C MET A 57 -2.34 -5.50 -1.03
N ARG A 58 -3.51 -6.11 -0.82
CA ARG A 58 -4.44 -6.46 -1.89
C ARG A 58 -4.90 -5.22 -2.66
N THR A 59 -5.36 -4.19 -1.95
CA THR A 59 -5.82 -2.95 -2.58
C THR A 59 -4.67 -2.22 -3.28
N ALA A 60 -3.48 -2.15 -2.68
CA ALA A 60 -2.30 -1.55 -3.27
C ALA A 60 -1.92 -2.21 -4.60
N SER A 61 -1.91 -3.55 -4.64
CA SER A 61 -1.64 -4.32 -5.85
C SER A 61 -2.66 -4.04 -6.96
N LEU A 62 -3.96 -4.01 -6.63
CA LEU A 62 -5.03 -3.76 -7.59
C LEU A 62 -5.04 -2.31 -8.13
N LEU A 63 -4.57 -1.35 -7.34
CA LEU A 63 -4.49 0.05 -7.71
C LEU A 63 -3.12 0.45 -8.30
N GLY A 64 -2.26 -0.52 -8.56
CA GLY A 64 -1.03 -0.33 -9.32
C GLY A 64 0.15 0.20 -8.52
N ALA A 65 0.18 0.09 -7.17
CA ALA A 65 1.39 0.40 -6.42
C ALA A 65 2.54 -0.51 -6.83
N SER A 66 3.74 0.05 -7.03
CA SER A 66 4.93 -0.73 -7.40
C SER A 66 5.44 -1.58 -6.25
N ASP A 67 5.45 -1.00 -5.04
CA ASP A 67 6.06 -1.61 -3.86
C ASP A 67 5.17 -1.45 -2.63
N PHE A 68 5.27 -2.42 -1.72
CA PHE A 68 4.62 -2.42 -0.42
C PHE A 68 5.64 -2.64 0.68
N PHE A 69 5.86 -1.64 1.52
CA PHE A 69 6.81 -1.66 2.62
C PHE A 69 6.10 -1.93 3.95
N ILE A 70 6.63 -2.86 4.74
CA ILE A 70 6.15 -3.18 6.09
C ILE A 70 7.26 -2.83 7.07
N PHE A 71 7.01 -1.86 7.95
CA PHE A 71 7.92 -1.48 9.01
C PHE A 71 7.47 -2.02 10.36
N GLY A 72 8.38 -2.70 11.09
CA GLY A 72 8.19 -3.20 12.44
C GLY A 72 7.50 -4.54 12.55
N ARG A 73 6.51 -4.85 11.72
CA ARG A 73 5.76 -6.08 11.81
C ARG A 73 6.37 -7.19 10.96
N LYS A 74 6.57 -8.37 11.57
CA LYS A 74 7.21 -9.50 10.88
C LYS A 74 6.21 -10.41 10.16
N LYS A 75 4.94 -10.43 10.59
CA LYS A 75 3.92 -11.36 10.08
C LYS A 75 2.63 -10.62 9.73
N TYR A 76 1.88 -11.14 8.80
CA TYR A 76 0.51 -10.77 8.45
C TYR A 76 -0.27 -12.02 8.04
N ASP A 77 -1.59 -11.98 8.10
CA ASP A 77 -2.44 -13.08 7.65
C ASP A 77 -2.48 -13.14 6.12
N LYS A 78 -1.82 -14.15 5.56
CA LYS A 78 -1.78 -14.36 4.10
C LYS A 78 -3.17 -14.58 3.47
N ARG A 79 -4.16 -15.02 4.25
CA ARG A 79 -5.53 -15.21 3.75
C ARG A 79 -6.16 -13.89 3.34
N SER A 80 -5.86 -12.81 4.04
CA SER A 80 -6.39 -11.48 3.72
C SER A 80 -5.77 -10.84 2.46
N THR A 81 -4.60 -11.31 2.02
CA THR A 81 -3.99 -10.84 0.76
C THR A 81 -4.66 -11.44 -0.48
N VAL A 82 -5.30 -12.61 -0.33
CA VAL A 82 -5.93 -13.39 -1.42
C VAL A 82 -4.99 -13.56 -2.64
N GLY A 83 -3.69 -13.76 -2.36
CA GLY A 83 -2.65 -13.96 -3.39
C GLY A 83 -1.92 -12.69 -3.86
N ALA A 84 -2.36 -11.49 -3.49
CA ALA A 84 -1.75 -10.23 -3.94
C ALA A 84 -0.24 -10.12 -3.64
N GLN A 85 0.23 -10.75 -2.56
CA GLN A 85 1.67 -10.80 -2.22
C GLN A 85 2.55 -11.44 -3.29
N ASN A 86 1.96 -12.16 -4.24
CA ASN A 86 2.70 -12.77 -5.36
C ASN A 86 2.93 -11.76 -6.50
N TYR A 87 2.16 -10.68 -6.57
CA TYR A 87 2.09 -9.78 -7.72
C TYR A 87 2.54 -8.35 -7.42
N ILE A 88 2.76 -7.98 -6.14
CA ILE A 88 3.36 -6.73 -5.71
C ILE A 88 4.70 -6.99 -5.02
N ASN A 89 5.67 -6.07 -5.12
CA ASN A 89 6.94 -6.20 -4.43
C ASN A 89 6.79 -5.89 -2.95
N VAL A 90 7.02 -6.89 -2.07
CA VAL A 90 6.83 -6.76 -0.62
C VAL A 90 8.18 -6.72 0.08
N HIS A 91 8.41 -5.64 0.82
CA HIS A 91 9.63 -5.39 1.56
C HIS A 91 9.36 -5.29 3.06
N ARG A 92 10.31 -5.71 3.91
CA ARG A 92 10.19 -5.67 5.37
C ARG A 92 11.42 -5.06 6.00
N TYR A 93 11.17 -4.11 6.89
CA TYR A 93 12.21 -3.38 7.60
C TYR A 93 11.91 -3.27 9.10
N PRO A 94 12.92 -3.05 9.95
CA PRO A 94 12.73 -2.60 11.32
C PRO A 94 11.90 -1.32 11.39
N MET A 95 11.26 -1.08 12.53
CA MET A 95 10.52 0.14 12.79
C MET A 95 11.46 1.18 13.40
N ASP A 96 12.20 1.88 12.59
CA ASP A 96 13.10 2.95 13.00
C ASP A 96 13.28 3.99 11.87
N VAL A 97 13.73 5.17 12.25
CA VAL A 97 13.98 6.29 11.34
C VAL A 97 15.00 5.95 10.26
N LYS A 98 16.07 5.23 10.65
CA LYS A 98 17.13 4.85 9.71
C LYS A 98 16.61 3.98 8.58
N SER A 99 15.78 2.99 8.91
CA SER A 99 15.20 2.08 7.92
C SER A 99 14.37 2.82 6.87
N LEU A 100 13.55 3.80 7.28
CA LEU A 100 12.79 4.60 6.33
C LEU A 100 13.69 5.48 5.47
N HIS A 101 14.71 6.11 6.08
CA HIS A 101 15.67 6.95 5.38
C HIS A 101 16.44 6.14 4.33
N ASP A 102 16.99 4.97 4.70
CA ASP A 102 17.72 4.09 3.79
C ASP A 102 16.82 3.66 2.59
N VAL A 103 15.57 3.27 2.87
CA VAL A 103 14.61 2.93 1.80
C VAL A 103 14.39 4.12 0.86
N CYS A 104 14.20 5.33 1.38
CA CYS A 104 14.01 6.51 0.54
C CYS A 104 15.25 6.81 -0.32
N GLN A 105 16.45 6.67 0.22
CA GLN A 105 17.69 6.86 -0.52
C GLN A 105 17.88 5.80 -1.62
N ASP A 106 17.69 4.53 -1.29
CA ASP A 106 17.96 3.41 -2.20
C ASP A 106 16.95 3.33 -3.34
N THR A 107 15.69 3.69 -3.08
CA THR A 107 14.58 3.53 -4.04
C THR A 107 14.18 4.82 -4.74
N GLY A 108 14.56 5.97 -4.21
CA GLY A 108 14.13 7.29 -4.67
C GLY A 108 12.68 7.64 -4.31
N TYR A 109 12.00 6.83 -3.51
CA TYR A 109 10.69 7.19 -2.95
C TYR A 109 10.83 8.33 -1.95
N GLN A 110 9.81 9.19 -1.90
CA GLN A 110 9.73 10.29 -0.95
C GLN A 110 8.48 10.12 -0.09
N PRO A 111 8.58 10.19 1.26
CA PRO A 111 7.45 9.94 2.12
C PRO A 111 6.38 11.02 1.98
N VAL A 112 5.13 10.57 2.03
CA VAL A 112 3.92 11.38 2.17
C VAL A 112 3.16 10.79 3.34
N PHE A 113 3.07 11.50 4.44
CA PHE A 113 2.45 11.00 5.65
C PHE A 113 0.93 11.13 5.60
N ILE A 114 0.24 10.06 5.95
CA ILE A 114 -1.22 10.06 6.03
C ILE A 114 -1.61 10.14 7.50
N GLU A 115 -1.91 11.38 7.93
CA GLU A 115 -2.17 11.72 9.32
C GLU A 115 -3.14 12.90 9.40
N GLN A 116 -3.62 13.23 10.59
CA GLN A 116 -4.47 14.40 10.80
C GLN A 116 -3.69 15.71 10.60
N GLY A 117 -4.33 16.71 10.03
CA GLY A 117 -3.68 17.97 9.66
C GLY A 117 -3.11 17.96 8.24
N GLY A 118 -2.40 19.03 7.87
CA GLY A 118 -1.84 19.15 6.52
C GLY A 118 -2.91 19.36 5.42
N LEU A 119 -2.62 18.88 4.22
CA LEU A 119 -3.52 18.98 3.06
C LEU A 119 -4.69 17.99 3.21
N THR A 120 -5.90 18.42 2.84
CA THR A 120 -7.10 17.59 2.98
C THR A 120 -7.61 17.10 1.63
N LEU A 121 -7.90 15.81 1.51
CA LEU A 121 -8.50 15.22 0.31
C LEU A 121 -9.93 15.74 0.04
N PRO A 122 -10.35 15.85 -1.24
CA PRO A 122 -9.54 15.71 -2.46
C PRO A 122 -8.58 16.87 -2.67
N LEU A 123 -7.36 16.57 -3.10
CA LEU A 123 -6.37 17.62 -3.39
C LEU A 123 -6.78 18.43 -4.63
N THR A 124 -6.48 19.73 -4.60
CA THR A 124 -6.52 20.56 -5.82
C THR A 124 -5.42 20.12 -6.80
N GLU A 125 -5.51 20.56 -8.05
CA GLU A 125 -4.46 20.30 -9.06
C GLU A 125 -3.12 20.89 -8.62
N GLY A 126 -3.12 22.12 -8.06
CA GLY A 126 -1.91 22.78 -7.58
C GLY A 126 -1.26 22.06 -6.39
N GLU A 127 -2.05 21.49 -5.50
CA GLU A 127 -1.55 20.68 -4.38
C GLU A 127 -0.97 19.37 -4.87
N TRP A 128 -1.66 18.70 -5.80
CA TRP A 128 -1.15 17.46 -6.40
C TRP A 128 0.17 17.66 -7.14
N ASN A 129 0.32 18.74 -7.88
CA ASN A 129 1.54 19.05 -8.62
C ASN A 129 2.75 19.34 -7.72
N ARG A 130 2.54 19.57 -6.42
CA ARG A 130 3.61 19.69 -5.41
C ARG A 130 3.93 18.36 -4.73
N MET A 131 3.19 17.29 -4.99
CA MET A 131 3.52 15.97 -4.47
C MET A 131 4.83 15.46 -5.09
N PRO A 132 5.58 14.62 -4.37
CA PRO A 132 6.72 13.93 -4.94
C PRO A 132 6.37 13.20 -6.22
N THR A 133 7.29 13.14 -7.17
CA THR A 133 7.09 12.37 -8.42
C THR A 133 7.03 10.86 -8.17
N LYS A 134 7.62 10.40 -7.07
CA LYS A 134 7.63 9.00 -6.63
C LYS A 134 7.22 8.93 -5.15
N PRO A 135 5.93 9.14 -4.82
CA PRO A 135 5.48 9.20 -3.44
C PRO A 135 5.46 7.81 -2.79
N MET A 136 5.85 7.75 -1.51
CA MET A 136 5.58 6.65 -0.60
C MET A 136 4.51 7.10 0.39
N PHE A 137 3.29 6.61 0.25
CA PHE A 137 2.21 6.92 1.19
C PHE A 137 2.38 6.10 2.46
N VAL A 138 2.64 6.79 3.56
CA VAL A 138 2.99 6.19 4.85
C VAL A 138 1.78 6.22 5.78
N PHE A 139 1.41 5.04 6.29
CA PHE A 139 0.29 4.84 7.20
C PHE A 139 0.80 4.33 8.55
N GLY A 140 0.38 4.95 9.63
CA GLY A 140 0.72 4.57 10.99
C GLY A 140 -0.16 3.47 11.58
N SER A 141 0.11 3.13 12.85
CA SER A 141 -0.71 2.20 13.62
C SER A 141 -2.08 2.79 13.96
N GLU A 142 -3.02 1.92 14.28
CA GLU A 142 -4.39 2.30 14.64
C GLU A 142 -4.45 3.04 16.00
N SER A 143 -3.50 2.77 16.89
CA SER A 143 -3.44 3.35 18.25
C SER A 143 -2.66 4.65 18.31
N ASP A 144 -1.49 4.66 17.69
CA ASP A 144 -0.46 5.69 17.91
C ASP A 144 -0.18 6.56 16.68
N GLY A 145 -0.76 6.19 15.52
CA GLY A 145 -0.46 6.85 14.25
C GLY A 145 0.98 6.61 13.79
N ILE A 146 1.56 7.60 13.13
CA ILE A 146 2.95 7.60 12.70
C ILE A 146 3.81 8.20 13.83
N PRO A 147 4.91 7.54 14.25
CA PRO A 147 5.79 8.10 15.29
C PRO A 147 6.32 9.49 14.94
N ASN A 148 6.28 10.40 15.92
CA ASN A 148 6.65 11.80 15.72
C ASN A 148 8.11 11.97 15.29
N ASP A 149 9.02 11.14 15.79
CA ASP A 149 10.44 11.16 15.42
C ASP A 149 10.64 10.87 13.92
N ILE A 150 9.80 10.00 13.35
CA ILE A 150 9.79 9.74 11.90
C ILE A 150 9.30 10.97 11.15
N ILE A 151 8.19 11.59 11.55
CA ILE A 151 7.66 12.79 10.89
C ILE A 151 8.68 13.94 10.95
N TYR A 152 9.28 14.16 12.11
CA TYR A 152 10.27 15.24 12.31
C TYR A 152 11.56 15.04 11.51
N THR A 153 11.91 13.80 11.19
CA THR A 153 13.09 13.52 10.34
C THR A 153 12.89 13.94 8.89
N PHE A 154 11.63 14.04 8.44
CA PHE A 154 11.29 14.45 7.08
C PHE A 154 10.47 15.76 7.08
N PRO A 155 11.04 16.91 7.49
CA PRO A 155 10.29 18.14 7.73
C PRO A 155 9.64 18.74 6.48
N HIS A 156 10.06 18.32 5.29
CA HIS A 156 9.50 18.78 4.01
C HIS A 156 8.53 17.75 3.39
N ALA A 157 8.32 16.60 4.03
CA ALA A 157 7.37 15.61 3.54
C ALA A 157 5.93 16.13 3.68
N PRO A 158 5.11 16.01 2.63
CA PRO A 158 3.70 16.38 2.72
C PRO A 158 2.97 15.52 3.77
N ILE A 159 2.04 16.15 4.47
CA ILE A 159 1.05 15.45 5.30
C ILE A 159 -0.30 15.58 4.60
N ILE A 160 -1.01 14.48 4.41
CA ILE A 160 -2.35 14.43 3.82
C ILE A 160 -3.33 13.87 4.83
N SER A 161 -4.46 14.54 4.99
CA SER A 161 -5.58 14.09 5.81
C SER A 161 -6.79 13.69 4.96
N ILE A 162 -7.57 12.76 5.49
CA ILE A 162 -8.88 12.39 4.94
C ILE A 162 -9.97 13.13 5.72
N PRO A 163 -10.89 13.87 5.07
CA PRO A 163 -11.91 14.63 5.79
C PRO A 163 -12.84 13.68 6.55
N GLN A 164 -13.15 14.04 7.77
CA GLN A 164 -14.05 13.29 8.66
C GLN A 164 -15.25 14.14 9.02
N ARG A 165 -16.44 13.56 8.92
CA ARG A 165 -17.71 14.23 9.27
C ARG A 165 -18.46 13.51 10.39
N GLY A 166 -17.97 12.34 10.81
CA GLY A 166 -18.57 11.55 11.89
C GLY A 166 -17.91 11.84 13.24
N VAL A 167 -18.40 11.16 14.28
CA VAL A 167 -17.91 11.30 15.66
C VAL A 167 -16.69 10.41 15.98
N LEU A 168 -16.34 9.51 15.10
CA LEU A 168 -15.18 8.63 15.30
C LEU A 168 -13.89 9.38 15.02
N ARG A 169 -12.83 9.01 15.74
CA ARG A 169 -11.52 9.71 15.70
C ARG A 169 -10.73 9.43 14.42
N SER A 170 -10.92 8.27 13.81
CA SER A 170 -10.13 7.85 12.66
C SER A 170 -10.85 6.81 11.80
N TYR A 171 -10.43 6.70 10.55
CA TYR A 171 -10.78 5.57 9.68
C TYR A 171 -9.97 4.32 10.08
N ASN A 172 -10.50 3.14 9.76
CA ASN A 172 -9.66 1.95 9.73
C ASN A 172 -8.51 2.17 8.74
N VAL A 173 -7.29 1.71 9.08
CA VAL A 173 -6.08 2.00 8.29
C VAL A 173 -6.15 1.47 6.87
N SER A 174 -6.76 0.29 6.64
CA SER A 174 -6.92 -0.25 5.28
C SER A 174 -7.92 0.54 4.45
N SER A 175 -8.97 1.09 5.09
CA SER A 175 -9.93 1.99 4.45
C SER A 175 -9.30 3.34 4.12
N ALA A 176 -8.54 3.92 5.05
CA ALA A 176 -7.77 5.15 4.81
C ALA A 176 -6.81 4.98 3.62
N MET A 177 -6.08 3.87 3.60
CA MET A 177 -5.17 3.56 2.50
C MET A 177 -5.92 3.44 1.17
N SER A 178 -7.07 2.79 1.14
CA SER A 178 -7.86 2.64 -0.09
C SER A 178 -8.30 3.99 -0.67
N ILE A 179 -8.72 4.93 0.18
CA ILE A 179 -9.12 6.29 -0.22
C ILE A 179 -7.93 7.05 -0.84
N VAL A 180 -6.79 7.06 -0.15
CA VAL A 180 -5.59 7.78 -0.60
C VAL A 180 -5.03 7.16 -1.88
N THR A 181 -4.96 5.84 -1.94
CA THR A 181 -4.41 5.13 -3.10
C THR A 181 -5.30 5.31 -4.33
N TRP A 182 -6.62 5.31 -4.17
CA TRP A 182 -7.55 5.62 -5.25
C TRP A 182 -7.33 7.05 -5.80
N GLU A 183 -7.18 8.04 -4.92
CA GLU A 183 -6.88 9.42 -5.34
C GLU A 183 -5.56 9.49 -6.14
N ALA A 184 -4.51 8.82 -5.66
CA ALA A 184 -3.22 8.76 -6.35
C ALA A 184 -3.35 8.08 -7.72
N THR A 185 -3.99 6.92 -7.80
CA THR A 185 -4.15 6.15 -9.04
C THR A 185 -4.90 6.95 -10.09
N ARG A 186 -6.06 7.53 -9.75
CA ARG A 186 -6.83 8.31 -10.72
C ARG A 186 -6.07 9.52 -11.26
N ARG A 187 -5.20 10.13 -10.45
CA ARG A 187 -4.35 11.26 -10.85
C ARG A 187 -3.20 10.85 -11.76
N LEU A 188 -2.64 9.67 -11.53
CA LEU A 188 -1.51 9.16 -12.31
C LEU A 188 -1.94 8.54 -13.64
N VAL A 189 -3.13 7.94 -13.69
CA VAL A 189 -3.66 7.31 -14.92
C VAL A 189 -4.26 8.35 -15.89
N THR A 190 -4.75 9.50 -15.38
CA THR A 190 -5.41 10.54 -16.21
C THR A 190 -4.41 11.48 -16.91
N LYS A 191 -3.12 11.29 -16.71
CA LYS A 191 -2.05 12.01 -17.43
C LYS A 191 -1.63 11.24 -18.66
#